data_f419633fbdc06972193c577d2f289b6f
#
_entry.id   f419633fbdc06972193c577d2f289b6f
#
_cell.length_a   1.000
_cell.length_b   1.000
_cell.length_c   1.000
_cell.angle_alpha   90.00
_cell.angle_beta   90.00
_cell.angle_gamma   90.00
#
_symmetry.space_group_name_H-M   'P 1'
#
loop_
_entity.id
_entity.type
_entity.pdbx_description
1 polymer ?
#
loop_
_entity_poly.entity_id
_entity_poly.type
_entity_poly.pdbx_seq_one_letter_code
_entity_poly.pdbx_strand_id
1 'polypeptide(L)'
;KGYKEDPDKILDKTFGDVEGYDDMAVQKNISVQSHCEHHMAPIIGKAHVAYIPKERVVGLSKLARVVEVFSKRLQTQERLTMQIANAIYKGLKAHGVAVCIDAIHPCLTTRGVMKETATTVTNYFTGSFRDSHSLQNRFLTYINKK
;
A
#
# COMPACT_ATOMS: atom_id res chain seq x y z
N LYS A 1 4.25 -2.57 -18.67
CA LYS A 1 3.59 -1.29 -18.40
C LYS A 1 3.97 -0.69 -17.05
N GLY A 2 4.02 -1.49 -16.00
CA GLY A 2 4.42 -1.02 -14.68
C GLY A 2 5.87 -0.55 -14.61
N TYR A 3 6.72 -1.03 -15.50
CA TYR A 3 8.13 -0.64 -15.51
C TYR A 3 8.39 0.67 -16.26
N LYS A 4 7.42 1.16 -17.01
CA LYS A 4 7.56 2.40 -17.76
C LYS A 4 7.09 3.62 -16.99
N GLU A 5 6.31 3.43 -15.95
CA GLU A 5 5.81 4.53 -15.14
C GLU A 5 6.68 4.72 -13.91
N ASP A 6 6.96 5.97 -13.59
CA ASP A 6 7.78 6.35 -12.45
C ASP A 6 6.88 6.80 -11.30
N PRO A 7 6.80 6.03 -10.20
CA PRO A 7 5.97 6.42 -9.06
C PRO A 7 6.32 7.78 -8.47
N ASP A 8 7.61 8.14 -8.49
CA ASP A 8 8.03 9.42 -7.96
C ASP A 8 7.44 10.59 -8.74
N LYS A 9 7.33 10.44 -10.06
CA LYS A 9 6.73 11.49 -10.89
C LYS A 9 5.23 11.62 -10.66
N ILE A 10 4.56 10.53 -10.36
CA ILE A 10 3.13 10.56 -10.05
C ILE A 10 2.92 11.40 -8.80
N LEU A 11 3.71 11.16 -7.77
CA LEU A 11 3.57 11.87 -6.50
C LEU A 11 3.99 13.33 -6.60
N ASP A 12 5.02 13.62 -7.40
CA ASP A 12 5.48 15.01 -7.59
C ASP A 12 4.41 15.92 -8.16
N LYS A 13 3.52 15.37 -8.98
CA LYS A 13 2.53 16.19 -9.68
C LYS A 13 1.25 16.41 -8.90
N THR A 14 1.13 15.84 -7.71
CA THR A 14 -0.19 15.72 -7.10
C THR A 14 -0.30 16.10 -5.66
N PHE A 15 0.63 16.86 -5.19
CA PHE A 15 0.54 17.33 -3.82
C PHE A 15 -0.26 18.63 -3.76
N GLY A 16 -0.92 18.81 -2.63
CA GLY A 16 -1.53 20.10 -2.28
C GLY A 16 -0.91 20.59 -0.98
N ASP A 17 -1.32 21.77 -0.56
CA ASP A 17 -0.93 22.32 0.71
C ASP A 17 -1.66 21.57 1.82
N VAL A 18 -0.96 21.22 2.89
CA VAL A 18 -1.59 20.53 4.03
C VAL A 18 -2.50 21.44 4.83
N GLU A 19 -2.31 22.75 4.73
CA GLU A 19 -3.14 23.75 5.44
C GLU A 19 -3.24 23.49 6.94
N GLY A 20 -2.14 23.02 7.54
CA GLY A 20 -2.08 22.76 8.97
C GLY A 20 -2.56 21.40 9.40
N TYR A 21 -3.03 20.56 8.46
CA TYR A 21 -3.44 19.20 8.83
C TYR A 21 -2.19 18.35 9.11
N ASP A 22 -2.07 17.82 10.31
CA ASP A 22 -0.89 17.08 10.73
C ASP A 22 -1.21 15.71 11.32
N ASP A 23 -2.44 15.25 11.17
CA ASP A 23 -2.82 13.93 11.66
C ASP A 23 -2.81 12.92 10.51
N MET A 24 -3.06 11.67 10.86
CA MET A 24 -3.04 10.55 9.91
C MET A 24 -4.14 10.66 8.88
N ALA A 25 -3.77 10.52 7.62
CA ALA A 25 -4.73 10.38 6.53
C ALA A 25 -4.70 8.92 6.10
N VAL A 26 -5.87 8.28 5.99
CA VAL A 26 -5.97 6.85 5.68
C VAL A 26 -6.83 6.67 4.45
N GLN A 27 -6.31 5.90 3.50
CA GLN A 27 -7.09 5.46 2.36
C GLN A 27 -7.19 3.95 2.35
N LYS A 28 -8.43 3.46 2.28
CA LYS A 28 -8.70 2.04 2.41
C LYS A 28 -9.17 1.44 1.09
N ASN A 29 -9.00 0.15 0.98
CA ASN A 29 -9.61 -0.66 -0.08
C ASN A 29 -9.16 -0.31 -1.49
N ILE A 30 -7.86 -0.01 -1.64
CA ILE A 30 -7.27 0.19 -2.95
C ILE A 30 -7.06 -1.19 -3.57
N SER A 31 -7.59 -1.41 -4.77
CA SER A 31 -7.46 -2.70 -5.45
C SER A 31 -6.01 -3.05 -5.76
N VAL A 32 -5.65 -4.29 -5.52
CA VAL A 32 -4.33 -4.84 -5.85
C VAL A 32 -4.53 -6.04 -6.76
N GLN A 33 -3.86 -6.02 -7.92
CA GLN A 33 -3.76 -7.16 -8.81
C GLN A 33 -2.32 -7.26 -9.26
N SER A 34 -1.63 -8.31 -8.83
CA SER A 34 -0.22 -8.50 -9.11
C SER A 34 0.06 -9.97 -9.36
N HIS A 35 1.32 -10.32 -9.55
CA HIS A 35 1.74 -11.70 -9.75
C HIS A 35 2.98 -11.97 -8.91
N CYS A 36 2.98 -13.13 -8.26
CA CYS A 36 4.13 -13.58 -7.50
C CYS A 36 5.25 -13.98 -8.45
N GLU A 37 6.46 -13.49 -8.21
CA GLU A 37 7.58 -13.76 -9.09
C GLU A 37 8.02 -15.22 -9.09
N HIS A 38 7.78 -15.95 -8.00
CA HIS A 38 8.22 -17.34 -7.90
C HIS A 38 7.33 -18.32 -8.67
N HIS A 39 6.05 -18.07 -8.70
CA HIS A 39 5.09 -19.02 -9.24
C HIS A 39 4.23 -18.46 -10.36
N MET A 40 4.43 -17.22 -10.71
CA MET A 40 3.57 -16.50 -11.66
C MET A 40 2.10 -16.53 -11.22
N ALA A 41 1.89 -16.76 -9.93
CA ALA A 41 0.55 -16.82 -9.36
C ALA A 41 -0.01 -15.44 -9.14
N PRO A 42 -1.30 -15.22 -9.37
CA PRO A 42 -1.88 -13.91 -9.11
C PRO A 42 -1.93 -13.60 -7.62
N ILE A 43 -1.79 -12.31 -7.31
CA ILE A 43 -1.99 -11.76 -5.98
C ILE A 43 -3.16 -10.81 -6.12
N ILE A 44 -4.27 -11.13 -5.49
CA ILE A 44 -5.50 -10.34 -5.64
C ILE A 44 -5.97 -9.92 -4.26
N GLY A 45 -6.15 -8.62 -4.07
CA GLY A 45 -6.57 -8.14 -2.78
C GLY A 45 -6.74 -6.65 -2.71
N LYS A 46 -6.48 -6.13 -1.53
CA LYS A 46 -6.65 -4.71 -1.23
C LYS A 46 -5.48 -4.18 -0.46
N ALA A 47 -5.11 -2.95 -0.78
CA ALA A 47 -4.11 -2.22 -0.04
C ALA A 47 -4.77 -1.10 0.75
N HIS A 48 -4.26 -0.87 1.94
CA HIS A 48 -4.66 0.25 2.77
C HIS A 48 -3.41 1.06 3.06
N VAL A 49 -3.51 2.37 2.88
CA VAL A 49 -2.37 3.26 3.01
C VAL A 49 -2.70 4.36 3.98
N ALA A 50 -1.80 4.63 4.90
CA ALA A 50 -1.89 5.79 5.78
C ALA A 50 -0.60 6.59 5.69
N TYR A 51 -0.71 7.90 5.83
CA TYR A 51 0.46 8.74 5.92
C TYR A 51 0.18 9.90 6.87
N ILE A 52 1.24 10.42 7.46
CA ILE A 52 1.16 11.62 8.30
C ILE A 52 1.80 12.73 7.50
N PRO A 53 1.00 13.69 7.00
CA PRO A 53 1.52 14.73 6.12
C PRO A 53 2.46 15.68 6.84
N LYS A 54 3.49 16.13 6.14
CA LYS A 54 4.39 17.15 6.63
C LYS A 54 4.16 18.46 5.89
N GLU A 55 4.30 18.44 4.57
CA GLU A 55 4.11 19.62 3.74
C GLU A 55 3.13 19.36 2.60
N ARG A 56 2.91 18.08 2.27
CA ARG A 56 2.15 17.68 1.10
C ARG A 56 1.04 16.73 1.47
N VAL A 57 -0.09 16.90 0.82
CA VAL A 57 -1.17 15.91 0.83
C VAL A 57 -1.38 15.43 -0.59
N VAL A 58 -1.90 14.22 -0.73
CA VAL A 58 -2.10 13.62 -2.03
C VAL A 58 -3.54 13.13 -2.16
N GLY A 59 -4.09 13.29 -3.35
CA GLY A 59 -5.44 12.81 -3.62
C GLY A 59 -5.51 11.30 -3.72
N LEU A 60 -6.72 10.80 -3.51
CA LEU A 60 -7.03 9.38 -3.53
C LEU A 60 -6.55 8.66 -4.78
N SER A 61 -6.85 9.24 -5.94
CA SER A 61 -6.55 8.60 -7.21
C SER A 61 -5.06 8.40 -7.44
N LYS A 62 -4.25 9.25 -6.84
CA LYS A 62 -2.80 9.17 -7.05
C LYS A 62 -2.16 8.10 -6.17
N LEU A 63 -2.64 7.92 -4.97
CA LEU A 63 -2.20 6.79 -4.15
C LEU A 63 -2.57 5.47 -4.81
N ALA A 64 -3.78 5.38 -5.33
CA ALA A 64 -4.21 4.19 -6.06
C ALA A 64 -3.32 3.93 -7.27
N ARG A 65 -2.90 4.99 -7.97
CA ARG A 65 -2.04 4.86 -9.12
C ARG A 65 -0.66 4.33 -8.75
N VAL A 66 -0.10 4.78 -7.64
CA VAL A 66 1.19 4.27 -7.16
C VAL A 66 1.08 2.78 -6.85
N VAL A 67 0.02 2.38 -6.17
CA VAL A 67 -0.23 0.95 -5.88
C VAL A 67 -0.32 0.16 -7.19
N GLU A 68 -1.04 0.68 -8.17
CA GLU A 68 -1.21 0.02 -9.46
C GLU A 68 0.13 -0.17 -10.18
N VAL A 69 0.97 0.86 -10.19
CA VAL A 69 2.25 0.80 -10.90
C VAL A 69 3.13 -0.30 -10.33
N PHE A 70 3.27 -0.35 -9.01
CA PHE A 70 4.08 -1.39 -8.38
C PHE A 70 3.45 -2.77 -8.52
N SER A 71 2.13 -2.84 -8.50
CA SER A 71 1.41 -4.11 -8.61
C SER A 71 1.60 -4.80 -9.95
N LYS A 72 1.95 -4.05 -10.98
CA LYS A 72 2.18 -4.60 -12.31
C LYS A 72 3.54 -5.24 -12.48
N ARG A 73 4.38 -5.17 -11.47
CA ARG A 73 5.70 -5.79 -11.49
C ARG A 73 5.62 -7.17 -10.85
N LEU A 74 6.40 -8.11 -11.39
CA LEU A 74 6.52 -9.42 -10.76
C LEU A 74 7.27 -9.27 -9.45
N GLN A 75 6.67 -9.72 -8.36
CA GLN A 75 7.34 -9.62 -7.05
C GLN A 75 6.59 -10.40 -5.97
N THR A 76 7.19 -10.50 -4.80
CA THR A 76 6.52 -11.07 -3.64
C THR A 76 5.59 -10.03 -3.03
N GLN A 77 4.61 -10.50 -2.27
CA GLN A 77 3.69 -9.58 -1.59
C GLN A 77 4.43 -8.72 -0.56
N GLU A 78 5.39 -9.30 0.12
CA GLU A 78 6.20 -8.57 1.11
C GLU A 78 6.96 -7.43 0.47
N ARG A 79 7.61 -7.71 -0.67
CA ARG A 79 8.37 -6.68 -1.39
C ARG A 79 7.44 -5.60 -1.94
N LEU A 80 6.29 -6.00 -2.46
CA LEU A 80 5.30 -5.06 -2.96
C LEU A 80 4.89 -4.07 -1.88
N THR A 81 4.56 -4.59 -0.69
CA THR A 81 4.15 -3.76 0.44
C THR A 81 5.24 -2.76 0.83
N MET A 82 6.47 -3.24 0.92
CA MET A 82 7.62 -2.41 1.26
C MET A 82 7.89 -1.33 0.21
N GLN A 83 7.83 -1.70 -1.06
CA GLN A 83 8.11 -0.74 -2.14
C GLN A 83 7.06 0.36 -2.21
N ILE A 84 5.80 0.02 -2.02
CA ILE A 84 4.74 1.02 -2.00
C ILE A 84 4.96 2.00 -0.85
N ALA A 85 5.21 1.47 0.34
CA ALA A 85 5.41 2.32 1.52
C ALA A 85 6.60 3.26 1.34
N ASN A 86 7.73 2.74 0.87
CA ASN A 86 8.93 3.55 0.70
C ASN A 86 8.76 4.61 -0.39
N ALA A 87 8.08 4.27 -1.48
CA ALA A 87 7.84 5.23 -2.56
C ALA A 87 6.97 6.39 -2.10
N ILE A 88 5.91 6.10 -1.34
CA ILE A 88 5.02 7.14 -0.82
C ILE A 88 5.75 8.00 0.22
N TYR A 89 6.49 7.35 1.11
CA TYR A 89 7.25 8.05 2.15
C TYR A 89 8.22 9.06 1.54
N LYS A 90 8.98 8.61 0.55
CA LYS A 90 9.96 9.45 -0.12
C LYS A 90 9.29 10.52 -0.97
N GLY A 91 8.27 10.15 -1.74
CA GLY A 91 7.63 11.07 -2.68
C GLY A 91 6.85 12.19 -2.00
N LEU A 92 6.17 11.88 -0.91
CA LEU A 92 5.42 12.89 -0.15
C LEU A 92 6.27 13.61 0.88
N LYS A 93 7.45 13.10 1.19
CA LYS A 93 8.27 13.59 2.29
C LYS A 93 7.46 13.65 3.59
N ALA A 94 6.65 12.60 3.80
CA ALA A 94 5.76 12.53 4.96
C ALA A 94 6.55 12.26 6.23
N HIS A 95 5.94 12.49 7.39
CA HIS A 95 6.51 12.09 8.66
C HIS A 95 6.57 10.57 8.79
N GLY A 96 5.63 9.88 8.22
CA GLY A 96 5.59 8.43 8.22
C GLY A 96 4.53 7.91 7.29
N VAL A 97 4.68 6.66 6.88
CA VAL A 97 3.74 5.96 6.01
C VAL A 97 3.53 4.55 6.54
N ALA A 98 2.30 4.08 6.46
CA ALA A 98 1.94 2.70 6.78
C ALA A 98 1.21 2.10 5.59
N VAL A 99 1.56 0.88 5.23
CA VAL A 99 0.88 0.15 4.16
C VAL A 99 0.53 -1.23 4.68
N CYS A 100 -0.70 -1.65 4.38
CA CYS A 100 -1.16 -3.01 4.65
C CYS A 100 -1.75 -3.57 3.37
N ILE A 101 -1.32 -4.76 2.98
CA ILE A 101 -1.93 -5.49 1.87
C ILE A 101 -2.53 -6.75 2.42
N ASP A 102 -3.82 -6.95 2.12
CA ASP A 102 -4.57 -8.15 2.46
C ASP A 102 -4.97 -8.80 1.14
N ALA A 103 -4.40 -9.94 0.84
CA ALA A 103 -4.53 -10.53 -0.48
C ALA A 103 -4.67 -12.05 -0.42
N ILE A 104 -5.27 -12.58 -1.47
CA ILE A 104 -5.33 -14.02 -1.70
C ILE A 104 -4.38 -14.37 -2.85
N HIS A 105 -3.97 -15.63 -2.86
CA HIS A 105 -3.14 -16.19 -3.93
C HIS A 105 -3.94 -17.33 -4.58
N PRO A 106 -4.80 -17.00 -5.55
CA PRO A 106 -5.78 -17.97 -6.07
C PRO A 106 -5.20 -19.26 -6.61
N CYS A 107 -3.96 -19.26 -7.05
CA CYS A 107 -3.35 -20.48 -7.56
C CYS A 107 -3.32 -21.59 -6.51
N LEU A 108 -3.23 -21.23 -5.25
CA LEU A 108 -3.25 -22.23 -4.17
C LEU A 108 -4.62 -22.84 -4.02
N THR A 109 -5.62 -22.15 -4.51
CA THR A 109 -6.99 -22.57 -4.36
C THR A 109 -7.51 -23.37 -5.54
N THR A 110 -6.82 -23.36 -6.67
CA THR A 110 -7.28 -24.07 -7.84
C THR A 110 -7.02 -25.56 -7.81
N ARG A 111 -6.46 -26.07 -6.72
CA ARG A 111 -6.13 -27.49 -6.61
C ARG A 111 -7.17 -28.31 -5.88
N GLY A 112 -8.39 -27.84 -5.86
CA GLY A 112 -9.49 -28.61 -5.33
C GLY A 112 -9.64 -28.55 -3.82
N VAL A 113 -8.83 -27.79 -3.14
CA VAL A 113 -8.90 -27.66 -1.68
C VAL A 113 -9.50 -26.33 -1.32
N MET A 114 -10.58 -26.05 -1.93
CA MET A 114 -10.93 -24.69 -2.13
C MET A 114 -11.96 -24.12 -1.33
N LYS A 115 -12.38 -24.76 -0.33
CA LYS A 115 -13.47 -24.30 0.48
C LYS A 115 -13.08 -23.16 1.39
N GLU A 116 -11.79 -23.01 1.63
CA GLU A 116 -11.29 -21.93 2.46
C GLU A 116 -10.26 -21.16 1.67
N THR A 117 -10.48 -19.87 1.59
CA THR A 117 -9.55 -18.96 0.94
C THR A 117 -8.59 -18.44 1.99
N ALA A 118 -7.36 -18.90 1.94
CA ALA A 118 -6.34 -18.36 2.80
C ALA A 118 -5.97 -16.97 2.33
N THR A 119 -5.81 -16.06 3.25
CA THR A 119 -5.35 -14.70 2.96
C THR A 119 -3.99 -14.48 3.58
N THR A 120 -3.23 -13.61 2.97
CA THR A 120 -1.93 -13.19 3.48
C THR A 120 -2.01 -11.69 3.75
N VAL A 121 -1.65 -11.29 4.95
CA VAL A 121 -1.62 -9.88 5.33
C VAL A 121 -0.17 -9.48 5.55
N THR A 122 0.24 -8.41 4.88
CA THR A 122 1.58 -7.86 5.04
C THR A 122 1.48 -6.39 5.39
N ASN A 123 2.29 -5.95 6.33
CA ASN A 123 2.35 -4.56 6.76
C ASN A 123 3.77 -4.04 6.62
N TYR A 124 3.89 -2.75 6.33
CA TYR A 124 5.18 -2.09 6.38
C TYR A 124 5.00 -0.67 6.89
N PHE A 125 5.87 -0.28 7.81
CA PHE A 125 5.80 1.01 8.48
C PHE A 125 7.11 1.76 8.26
N THR A 126 6.99 3.06 7.97
CA THR A 126 8.16 3.93 7.79
C THR A 126 8.01 5.16 8.68
N GLY A 127 9.14 5.80 8.96
CA GLY A 127 9.15 7.05 9.72
C GLY A 127 8.50 6.90 11.08
N SER A 128 7.62 7.82 11.42
CA SER A 128 6.99 7.85 12.74
C SER A 128 6.14 6.61 13.03
N PHE A 129 5.63 5.94 12.01
CA PHE A 129 4.90 4.68 12.23
C PHE A 129 5.81 3.56 12.71
N ARG A 130 7.05 3.55 12.25
CA ARG A 130 7.98 2.49 12.64
C ARG A 130 8.29 2.52 14.12
N ASP A 131 8.35 3.70 14.70
CA ASP A 131 8.78 3.89 16.08
C ASP A 131 7.63 3.99 17.07
N SER A 132 6.39 3.97 16.62
CA SER A 132 5.23 4.20 17.48
C SER A 132 4.20 3.10 17.35
N HIS A 133 4.10 2.26 18.38
CA HIS A 133 3.06 1.25 18.45
C HIS A 133 1.67 1.87 18.48
N SER A 134 1.54 3.03 19.10
CA SER A 134 0.27 3.75 19.15
C SER A 134 -0.22 4.11 17.75
N LEU A 135 0.67 4.64 16.90
CA LEU A 135 0.30 4.97 15.53
C LEU A 135 -0.02 3.72 14.71
N GLN A 136 0.76 2.66 14.89
CA GLN A 136 0.47 1.39 14.22
C GLN A 136 -0.91 0.87 14.60
N ASN A 137 -1.24 0.91 15.88
CA ASN A 137 -2.54 0.44 16.35
C ASN A 137 -3.69 1.30 15.83
N ARG A 138 -3.51 2.61 15.75
CA ARG A 138 -4.52 3.49 15.16
C ARG A 138 -4.76 3.14 13.70
N PHE A 139 -3.70 2.93 12.94
CA PHE A 139 -3.81 2.54 11.55
C PHE A 139 -4.59 1.23 11.40
N LEU A 140 -4.22 0.22 12.18
CA LEU A 140 -4.88 -1.08 12.11
C LEU A 140 -6.35 -0.99 12.51
N THR A 141 -6.66 -0.12 13.47
CA THR A 141 -8.05 0.11 13.88
C THR A 141 -8.85 0.73 12.73
N TYR A 142 -8.29 1.73 12.06
CA TYR A 142 -8.99 2.38 10.94
C TYR A 142 -9.26 1.41 9.80
N ILE A 143 -8.29 0.58 9.44
CA ILE A 143 -8.48 -0.33 8.31
C ILE A 143 -9.43 -1.47 8.62
N ASN A 144 -9.67 -1.77 9.90
CA ASN A 144 -10.60 -2.80 10.29
C ASN A 144 -12.03 -2.30 10.52
N LYS A 145 -12.26 -1.01 10.43
CA LYS A 145 -13.61 -0.45 10.52
C LYS A 145 -14.36 -0.66 9.23
N LYS A 146 -15.62 -0.97 9.36
CA LYS A 146 -16.51 -1.13 8.19
C LYS A 146 -17.05 0.20 7.70
#